data_0a28488a28a9154a5daf49493eef3b5e
#
_entry.id   0a28488a28a9154a5daf49493eef3b5e
#
_cell.length_a   1.000
_cell.length_b   1.000
_cell.length_c   1.000
_cell.angle_alpha   90.00
_cell.angle_beta   90.00
_cell.angle_gamma   90.00
#
_symmetry.space_group_name_H-M   'P 1'
#
loop_
_entity.id
_entity.type
_entity.pdbx_description
1 polymer ?
#
loop_
_entity_poly.entity_id
_entity_poly.type
_entity_poly.pdbx_seq_one_letter_code
_entity_poly.pdbx_strand_id
1 'polypeptide(L)'
;MYNSRAALLIFSKKYMKVKHIVIFIISTLILTACGQSYEEAKKQSKAEYEKKKKEDSLALKIGVLPTLDCLPLYVAKEQCLFDTAKADIRLKQFMSQIDCDAALKAGKTEGCITDIVRGQHMKAKGTALDYVGATNAYWQLISNRKARIRSIKQLNDKMIAMARFSATALLADYATDSVKLKPEEVFKVQINDVALRLQMLLNNEMDATMLTEPQATTARIYKNDVLMDSRDKDMRFGVIAFRTKALDDKRRKQQLQEFLKGYNAACDTINKYGIQHFASILEKYYKIDNRTLKALPKIKFEHATPPRQKDIDAADKWLKRQ
;
A
#
# COMPACT_ATOMS: atom_id res chain seq x y z
N MET A 1 -7.62 -91.79 -1.51
CA MET A 1 -8.10 -90.43 -1.14
C MET A 1 -7.28 -89.74 -0.01
N TYR A 2 -5.96 -89.83 0.06
CA TYR A 2 -5.13 -89.36 1.18
C TYR A 2 -4.06 -88.30 0.77
N ASN A 3 -3.82 -88.09 -0.56
CA ASN A 3 -2.73 -87.23 -1.01
C ASN A 3 -3.10 -85.73 -1.28
N SER A 4 -4.38 -85.41 -1.26
CA SER A 4 -4.82 -84.00 -1.60
C SER A 4 -4.74 -83.03 -0.42
N ARG A 5 -4.89 -83.50 0.83
CA ARG A 5 -4.85 -82.59 2.04
C ARG A 5 -3.44 -82.16 2.45
N ALA A 6 -2.44 -83.03 2.19
CA ALA A 6 -1.03 -82.64 2.52
C ALA A 6 -0.48 -81.53 1.57
N ALA A 7 -0.83 -81.59 0.30
CA ALA A 7 -0.43 -80.65 -0.71
C ALA A 7 -1.03 -79.24 -0.40
N LEU A 8 -2.31 -79.16 0.01
CA LEU A 8 -2.98 -77.92 0.40
C LEU A 8 -2.38 -77.25 1.65
N LEU A 9 -1.98 -78.10 2.60
CA LEU A 9 -1.33 -77.58 3.85
C LEU A 9 0.08 -77.07 3.61
N ILE A 10 0.83 -77.60 2.70
CA ILE A 10 2.16 -77.14 2.31
C ILE A 10 2.07 -75.87 1.50
N PHE A 11 1.07 -75.72 0.61
CA PHE A 11 0.80 -74.51 -0.16
C PHE A 11 0.37 -73.34 0.78
N SER A 12 -0.52 -73.63 1.72
CA SER A 12 -0.99 -72.68 2.70
C SER A 12 0.15 -72.15 3.60
N LYS A 13 1.04 -73.01 4.11
CA LYS A 13 2.22 -72.62 4.91
C LYS A 13 3.23 -71.78 4.10
N LYS A 14 3.42 -72.10 2.83
CA LYS A 14 4.34 -71.37 1.96
C LYS A 14 3.76 -69.99 1.62
N TYR A 15 2.45 -69.88 1.39
CA TYR A 15 1.76 -68.63 1.13
C TYR A 15 1.75 -67.69 2.36
N MET A 16 1.55 -68.24 3.57
CA MET A 16 1.66 -67.47 4.82
C MET A 16 3.08 -66.96 5.06
N LYS A 17 4.12 -67.74 4.81
CA LYS A 17 5.50 -67.27 4.94
C LYS A 17 5.84 -66.14 3.97
N VAL A 18 5.40 -66.23 2.73
CA VAL A 18 5.58 -65.16 1.73
C VAL A 18 4.82 -63.90 2.13
N LYS A 19 3.60 -64.05 2.64
CA LYS A 19 2.80 -62.90 3.14
C LYS A 19 3.46 -62.18 4.31
N HIS A 20 4.06 -62.91 5.26
CA HIS A 20 4.80 -62.32 6.37
C HIS A 20 6.10 -61.66 5.93
N ILE A 21 6.82 -62.19 4.96
CA ILE A 21 8.01 -61.59 4.36
C ILE A 21 7.66 -60.30 3.62
N VAL A 22 6.57 -60.30 2.84
CA VAL A 22 6.11 -59.08 2.14
C VAL A 22 5.67 -58.01 3.12
N ILE A 23 4.93 -58.37 4.17
CA ILE A 23 4.53 -57.41 5.24
C ILE A 23 5.77 -56.85 5.98
N PHE A 24 6.76 -57.72 6.25
CA PHE A 24 8.01 -57.27 6.90
C PHE A 24 8.83 -56.33 6.00
N ILE A 25 8.89 -56.60 4.68
CA ILE A 25 9.56 -55.72 3.71
C ILE A 25 8.80 -54.37 3.59
N ILE A 26 7.48 -54.38 3.59
CA ILE A 26 6.66 -53.16 3.55
C ILE A 26 6.82 -52.35 4.84
N SER A 27 6.86 -53.02 6.01
CA SER A 27 7.06 -52.35 7.28
C SER A 27 8.48 -51.74 7.44
N THR A 28 9.51 -52.40 6.90
CA THR A 28 10.88 -51.85 6.87
C THR A 28 11.02 -50.69 5.87
N LEU A 29 10.32 -50.72 4.73
CA LEU A 29 10.26 -49.60 3.78
C LEU A 29 9.55 -48.36 4.36
N ILE A 30 8.54 -48.56 5.20
CA ILE A 30 7.83 -47.47 5.88
C ILE A 30 8.73 -46.85 6.96
N LEU A 31 9.58 -47.62 7.62
CA LEU A 31 10.51 -47.12 8.65
C LEU A 31 11.70 -46.34 8.07
N THR A 32 12.07 -46.60 6.81
CA THR A 32 13.14 -45.84 6.13
C THR A 32 12.61 -44.57 5.42
N ALA A 33 11.29 -44.42 5.24
CA ALA A 33 10.64 -43.24 4.69
C ALA A 33 10.42 -42.15 5.78
N CYS A 34 10.84 -42.39 7.02
CA CYS A 34 10.62 -41.45 8.09
C CYS A 34 11.82 -40.52 8.29
N GLY A 35 11.66 -39.32 7.81
CA GLY A 35 12.01 -38.18 8.62
C GLY A 35 13.47 -37.80 8.61
N GLN A 36 13.72 -36.69 7.91
CA GLN A 36 14.81 -35.80 8.35
C GLN A 36 14.78 -35.72 9.89
N SER A 37 15.94 -35.91 10.50
CA SER A 37 16.08 -35.75 11.95
C SER A 37 15.54 -34.37 12.37
N TYR A 38 14.88 -34.27 13.52
CA TYR A 38 14.39 -32.99 14.07
C TYR A 38 15.47 -31.90 14.00
N GLU A 39 16.72 -32.23 14.24
CA GLU A 39 17.84 -31.31 14.14
C GLU A 39 18.16 -30.91 12.70
N GLU A 40 17.99 -31.79 11.72
CA GLU A 40 18.15 -31.45 10.30
C GLU A 40 17.02 -30.57 9.80
N ALA A 41 15.78 -30.86 10.15
CA ALA A 41 14.63 -30.02 9.85
C ALA A 41 14.76 -28.63 10.48
N LYS A 42 15.26 -28.56 11.72
CA LYS A 42 15.55 -27.30 12.42
C LYS A 42 16.70 -26.51 11.78
N LYS A 43 17.76 -27.17 11.34
CA LYS A 43 18.87 -26.55 10.61
C LYS A 43 18.40 -26.02 9.24
N GLN A 44 17.61 -26.79 8.51
CA GLN A 44 17.05 -26.35 7.22
C GLN A 44 16.12 -25.16 7.37
N SER A 45 15.20 -25.19 8.36
CA SER A 45 14.29 -24.09 8.62
C SER A 45 15.04 -22.80 9.02
N LYS A 46 16.12 -22.95 9.82
CA LYS A 46 16.98 -21.82 10.20
C LYS A 46 17.74 -21.27 8.98
N ALA A 47 18.32 -22.15 8.16
CA ALA A 47 19.03 -21.74 6.94
C ALA A 47 18.11 -21.06 5.96
N GLU A 48 16.89 -21.58 5.77
CA GLU A 48 15.86 -20.96 4.92
C GLU A 48 15.41 -19.61 5.47
N TYR A 49 15.23 -19.49 6.78
CA TYR A 49 14.91 -18.21 7.43
C TYR A 49 16.02 -17.16 7.20
N GLU A 50 17.30 -17.52 7.43
CA GLU A 50 18.42 -16.60 7.20
C GLU A 50 18.56 -16.24 5.72
N LYS A 51 18.32 -17.17 4.81
CA LYS A 51 18.28 -16.91 3.36
C LYS A 51 17.19 -15.90 3.01
N LYS A 52 15.95 -16.12 3.47
CA LYS A 52 14.82 -15.21 3.27
C LYS A 52 15.07 -13.83 3.86
N LYS A 53 15.68 -13.78 5.06
CA LYS A 53 16.07 -12.53 5.72
C LYS A 53 17.12 -11.76 4.92
N LYS A 54 18.11 -12.47 4.37
CA LYS A 54 19.13 -11.88 3.50
C LYS A 54 18.50 -11.34 2.20
N GLU A 55 17.68 -12.13 1.54
CA GLU A 55 16.94 -11.70 0.33
C GLU A 55 16.06 -10.48 0.63
N ASP A 56 15.31 -10.49 1.74
CA ASP A 56 14.49 -9.33 2.14
C ASP A 56 15.33 -8.09 2.43
N SER A 57 16.55 -8.24 2.97
CA SER A 57 17.47 -7.13 3.19
C SER A 57 18.04 -6.54 1.89
N LEU A 58 18.10 -7.33 0.83
CA LEU A 58 18.57 -6.92 -0.49
C LEU A 58 17.48 -6.25 -1.33
N ALA A 59 16.23 -6.54 -1.08
CA ALA A 59 15.09 -5.98 -1.80
C ALA A 59 14.96 -4.47 -1.56
N LEU A 60 14.49 -3.73 -2.58
CA LEU A 60 14.05 -2.33 -2.46
C LEU A 60 12.57 -2.31 -2.07
N LYS A 61 12.28 -1.99 -0.82
CA LYS A 61 10.91 -2.03 -0.27
C LYS A 61 10.28 -0.64 -0.27
N ILE A 62 9.10 -0.55 -0.87
CA ILE A 62 8.36 0.71 -1.04
C ILE A 62 7.03 0.61 -0.31
N GLY A 63 6.78 1.53 0.62
CA GLY A 63 5.49 1.67 1.28
C GLY A 63 4.45 2.28 0.33
N VAL A 64 3.29 1.65 0.21
CA VAL A 64 2.18 2.08 -0.65
C VAL A 64 0.85 2.00 0.09
N LEU A 65 -0.12 2.81 -0.36
CA LEU A 65 -1.48 2.86 0.20
C LEU A 65 -2.52 2.51 -0.88
N PRO A 66 -3.78 2.23 -0.47
CA PRO A 66 -4.89 2.07 -1.40
C PRO A 66 -5.41 3.44 -1.89
N THR A 67 -4.52 4.30 -2.39
CA THR A 67 -4.81 5.60 -2.98
C THR A 67 -4.35 5.64 -4.44
N LEU A 68 -5.07 6.37 -5.30
CA LEU A 68 -4.94 6.21 -6.74
C LEU A 68 -3.59 6.67 -7.29
N ASP A 69 -2.88 7.53 -6.57
CA ASP A 69 -1.50 7.91 -6.89
C ASP A 69 -0.48 6.76 -6.74
N CYS A 70 -0.86 5.67 -6.02
CA CYS A 70 -0.09 4.43 -5.97
C CYS A 70 -0.37 3.48 -7.15
N LEU A 71 -1.37 3.77 -8.01
CA LEU A 71 -1.75 2.87 -9.10
C LEU A 71 -0.60 2.51 -10.04
N PRO A 72 0.29 3.44 -10.44
CA PRO A 72 1.42 3.08 -11.30
C PRO A 72 2.31 1.99 -10.70
N LEU A 73 2.49 1.96 -9.38
CA LEU A 73 3.30 0.94 -8.71
C LEU A 73 2.62 -0.43 -8.71
N TYR A 74 1.31 -0.48 -8.49
CA TYR A 74 0.57 -1.74 -8.58
C TYR A 74 0.52 -2.27 -10.01
N VAL A 75 0.36 -1.39 -11.01
CA VAL A 75 0.42 -1.76 -12.43
C VAL A 75 1.81 -2.25 -12.79
N ALA A 76 2.87 -1.54 -12.37
CA ALA A 76 4.25 -1.97 -12.63
C ALA A 76 4.54 -3.35 -12.06
N LYS A 77 4.03 -3.65 -10.85
CA LYS A 77 4.17 -4.96 -10.22
C LYS A 77 3.38 -6.05 -10.95
N GLU A 78 2.10 -5.84 -11.22
CA GLU A 78 1.22 -6.87 -11.79
C GLU A 78 1.50 -7.14 -13.26
N GLN A 79 2.03 -6.15 -13.99
CA GLN A 79 2.45 -6.29 -15.40
C GLN A 79 3.95 -6.57 -15.57
N CYS A 80 4.67 -6.87 -14.48
CA CYS A 80 6.09 -7.21 -14.51
C CYS A 80 6.96 -6.12 -15.19
N LEU A 81 6.63 -4.83 -15.00
CA LEU A 81 7.39 -3.72 -15.59
C LEU A 81 8.65 -3.38 -14.79
N PHE A 82 8.85 -3.97 -13.61
CA PHE A 82 10.14 -3.93 -12.91
C PHE A 82 11.03 -5.05 -13.44
N ASP A 83 12.23 -4.70 -13.86
CA ASP A 83 13.25 -5.67 -14.32
C ASP A 83 13.78 -6.45 -13.09
N THR A 84 13.19 -7.62 -12.83
CA THR A 84 13.54 -8.46 -11.67
C THR A 84 14.95 -9.01 -11.72
N ALA A 85 15.59 -9.07 -12.89
CA ALA A 85 16.98 -9.47 -13.02
C ALA A 85 17.95 -8.38 -12.49
N LYS A 86 17.51 -7.11 -12.50
CA LYS A 86 18.32 -5.97 -12.05
C LYS A 86 17.95 -5.49 -10.66
N ALA A 87 16.68 -5.62 -10.26
CA ALA A 87 16.20 -5.11 -8.99
C ALA A 87 15.01 -5.93 -8.43
N ASP A 88 15.16 -6.43 -7.20
CA ASP A 88 14.03 -6.97 -6.43
C ASP A 88 13.29 -5.79 -5.77
N ILE A 89 12.17 -5.39 -6.38
CA ILE A 89 11.33 -4.29 -5.90
C ILE A 89 10.07 -4.87 -5.27
N ARG A 90 9.86 -4.59 -3.98
CA ARG A 90 8.75 -5.13 -3.20
C ARG A 90 7.86 -4.01 -2.69
N LEU A 91 6.57 -4.07 -3.00
CA LEU A 91 5.57 -3.15 -2.46
C LEU A 91 5.07 -3.67 -1.11
N LYS A 92 5.13 -2.82 -0.08
CA LYS A 92 4.59 -3.07 1.26
C LYS A 92 3.33 -2.21 1.42
N GLN A 93 2.17 -2.86 1.43
CA GLN A 93 0.89 -2.16 1.55
C GLN A 93 0.59 -1.82 3.00
N PHE A 94 0.15 -0.58 3.23
CA PHE A 94 -0.34 -0.06 4.51
C PHE A 94 -1.76 0.47 4.32
N MET A 95 -2.56 0.43 5.39
CA MET A 95 -3.92 0.99 5.38
C MET A 95 -3.93 2.44 5.88
N SER A 96 -2.96 2.82 6.70
CA SER A 96 -2.81 4.18 7.18
C SER A 96 -1.45 4.78 6.82
N GLN A 97 -1.44 6.09 6.56
CA GLN A 97 -0.20 6.81 6.26
C GLN A 97 0.75 6.84 7.46
N ILE A 98 0.23 6.88 8.68
CA ILE A 98 1.08 6.91 9.89
C ILE A 98 1.89 5.62 10.04
N ASP A 99 1.32 4.47 9.69
CA ASP A 99 2.02 3.18 9.73
C ASP A 99 3.08 3.09 8.62
N CYS A 100 2.75 3.63 7.43
CA CYS A 100 3.69 3.74 6.32
C CYS A 100 4.90 4.62 6.71
N ASP A 101 4.65 5.80 7.30
CA ASP A 101 5.69 6.71 7.78
C ASP A 101 6.53 6.07 8.90
N ALA A 102 5.90 5.32 9.80
CA ALA A 102 6.60 4.59 10.86
C ALA A 102 7.52 3.50 10.29
N ALA A 103 7.06 2.78 9.27
CA ALA A 103 7.87 1.77 8.58
C ALA A 103 9.07 2.40 7.86
N LEU A 104 8.87 3.56 7.20
CA LEU A 104 9.94 4.31 6.56
C LEU A 104 10.99 4.78 7.58
N LYS A 105 10.56 5.43 8.67
CA LYS A 105 11.45 5.89 9.75
C LYS A 105 12.24 4.74 10.38
N ALA A 106 11.60 3.60 10.62
CA ALA A 106 12.24 2.42 11.18
C ALA A 106 13.14 1.65 10.18
N GLY A 107 13.20 2.06 8.92
CA GLY A 107 13.97 1.38 7.87
C GLY A 107 13.39 0.03 7.44
N LYS A 108 12.12 -0.23 7.72
CA LYS A 108 11.39 -1.40 7.23
C LYS A 108 11.04 -1.27 5.74
N THR A 109 11.01 -0.04 5.23
CA THR A 109 10.96 0.32 3.82
C THR A 109 12.05 1.33 3.49
N GLU A 110 12.56 1.31 2.27
CA GLU A 110 13.56 2.27 1.79
C GLU A 110 12.92 3.56 1.32
N GLY A 111 11.71 3.46 0.75
CA GLY A 111 10.92 4.58 0.28
C GLY A 111 9.43 4.37 0.54
N CYS A 112 8.63 5.40 0.27
CA CYS A 112 7.17 5.33 0.32
C CYS A 112 6.51 6.38 -0.58
N ILE A 113 5.25 6.14 -0.93
CA ILE A 113 4.36 7.19 -1.43
C ILE A 113 3.80 7.92 -0.21
N THR A 114 3.93 9.25 -0.20
CA THR A 114 3.52 10.11 0.91
C THR A 114 3.16 11.51 0.40
N ASP A 115 2.98 12.46 1.30
CA ASP A 115 2.83 13.86 0.95
C ASP A 115 3.99 14.73 1.48
N ILE A 116 4.20 15.89 0.85
CA ILE A 116 5.30 16.82 1.17
C ILE A 116 5.22 17.26 2.63
N VAL A 117 4.01 17.52 3.18
CA VAL A 117 3.85 18.00 4.55
C VAL A 117 4.37 16.97 5.55
N ARG A 118 4.01 15.67 5.34
CA ARG A 118 4.53 14.59 6.16
C ARG A 118 6.03 14.41 5.98
N GLY A 119 6.50 14.50 4.74
CA GLY A 119 7.94 14.41 4.44
C GLY A 119 8.73 15.52 5.14
N GLN A 120 8.28 16.76 5.07
CA GLN A 120 8.92 17.89 5.76
C GLN A 120 8.82 17.77 7.29
N HIS A 121 7.68 17.29 7.81
CA HIS A 121 7.57 16.99 9.24
C HIS A 121 8.56 15.91 9.69
N MET A 122 8.73 14.84 8.91
CA MET A 122 9.72 13.79 9.21
C MET A 122 11.15 14.33 9.15
N LYS A 123 11.47 15.18 8.17
CA LYS A 123 12.77 15.87 8.08
C LYS A 123 13.03 16.73 9.31
N ALA A 124 12.07 17.52 9.73
CA ALA A 124 12.17 18.35 10.95
C ALA A 124 12.36 17.53 12.23
N LYS A 125 11.91 16.24 12.22
CA LYS A 125 12.12 15.28 13.33
C LYS A 125 13.36 14.40 13.14
N GLY A 126 14.28 14.75 12.22
CA GLY A 126 15.58 14.12 12.05
C GLY A 126 15.61 12.92 11.08
N THR A 127 14.54 12.67 10.32
CA THR A 127 14.56 11.64 9.27
C THR A 127 14.93 12.28 7.92
N ALA A 128 16.17 12.12 7.47
CA ALA A 128 16.60 12.63 6.18
C ALA A 128 15.90 11.89 5.03
N LEU A 129 15.26 12.64 4.14
CA LEU A 129 14.48 12.15 3.01
C LEU A 129 14.81 12.91 1.72
N ASP A 130 14.86 12.18 0.61
CA ASP A 130 14.93 12.71 -0.74
C ASP A 130 13.61 12.45 -1.47
N TYR A 131 13.09 13.46 -2.15
CA TYR A 131 11.92 13.33 -3.03
C TYR A 131 12.40 13.00 -4.43
N VAL A 132 12.13 11.77 -4.89
CA VAL A 132 12.57 11.27 -6.20
C VAL A 132 11.50 11.46 -7.28
N GLY A 133 10.29 11.81 -6.90
CA GLY A 133 9.21 12.11 -7.83
C GLY A 133 8.01 12.74 -7.13
N ALA A 134 7.30 13.61 -7.87
CA ALA A 134 5.96 14.03 -7.51
C ALA A 134 4.97 12.95 -7.99
N THR A 135 3.82 12.83 -7.31
CA THR A 135 2.70 12.02 -7.75
C THR A 135 1.52 12.91 -8.14
N ASN A 136 0.53 12.32 -8.81
CA ASN A 136 -0.70 13.01 -9.17
C ASN A 136 -1.77 13.00 -8.06
N ALA A 137 -1.37 12.76 -6.81
CA ALA A 137 -2.28 12.83 -5.66
C ALA A 137 -2.93 14.22 -5.55
N TYR A 138 -4.23 14.21 -5.30
CA TYR A 138 -5.00 15.39 -4.95
C TYR A 138 -6.03 15.05 -3.88
N TRP A 139 -6.50 16.05 -3.20
CA TRP A 139 -7.43 15.91 -2.08
C TRP A 139 -8.63 16.82 -2.27
N GLN A 140 -9.78 16.31 -1.82
CA GLN A 140 -11.03 17.04 -1.81
C GLN A 140 -11.55 17.14 -0.38
N LEU A 141 -11.98 18.32 0.02
CA LEU A 141 -12.81 18.52 1.21
C LEU A 141 -14.25 18.22 0.82
N ILE A 142 -14.82 17.17 1.38
CA ILE A 142 -16.15 16.67 1.03
C ILE A 142 -17.02 16.72 2.28
N SER A 143 -18.18 17.36 2.15
CA SER A 143 -19.17 17.46 3.22
C SER A 143 -20.17 16.32 3.17
N ASN A 144 -20.69 15.96 4.35
CA ASN A 144 -21.73 14.99 4.49
C ASN A 144 -23.04 15.49 3.88
N ARG A 145 -23.66 14.67 3.03
CA ARG A 145 -24.93 14.97 2.38
C ARG A 145 -26.05 15.35 3.36
N LYS A 146 -26.16 14.66 4.51
CA LYS A 146 -27.21 14.92 5.52
C LYS A 146 -26.97 16.21 6.29
N ALA A 147 -25.73 16.62 6.46
CA ALA A 147 -25.39 17.88 7.12
C ALA A 147 -25.78 19.10 6.27
N ARG A 148 -26.06 18.92 4.96
CA ARG A 148 -26.48 19.97 4.02
C ARG A 148 -25.49 21.14 3.96
N ILE A 149 -24.22 20.89 4.18
CA ILE A 149 -23.13 21.88 4.13
C ILE A 149 -22.72 22.00 2.65
N ARG A 150 -22.90 23.18 2.06
CA ARG A 150 -22.62 23.46 0.64
C ARG A 150 -21.56 24.54 0.43
N SER A 151 -21.08 25.13 1.51
CA SER A 151 -20.00 26.12 1.49
C SER A 151 -19.07 25.96 2.67
N ILE A 152 -17.81 26.37 2.54
CA ILE A 152 -16.82 26.27 3.59
C ILE A 152 -17.22 27.09 4.84
N LYS A 153 -17.93 28.23 4.66
CA LYS A 153 -18.43 29.05 5.80
C LYS A 153 -19.37 28.29 6.72
N GLN A 154 -20.11 27.29 6.20
CA GLN A 154 -21.03 26.48 6.98
C GLN A 154 -20.32 25.40 7.83
N LEU A 155 -18.98 25.33 7.77
CA LEU A 155 -18.18 24.45 8.63
C LEU A 155 -17.96 25.03 10.04
N ASN A 156 -18.48 26.22 10.34
CA ASN A 156 -18.51 26.74 11.69
C ASN A 156 -19.22 25.76 12.64
N ASP A 157 -18.58 25.43 13.76
CA ASP A 157 -19.07 24.46 14.75
C ASP A 157 -19.32 23.06 14.15
N LYS A 158 -18.43 22.64 13.20
CA LYS A 158 -18.51 21.35 12.52
C LYS A 158 -17.20 20.56 12.61
N MET A 159 -17.32 19.24 12.46
CA MET A 159 -16.21 18.31 12.49
C MET A 159 -15.63 18.06 11.09
N ILE A 160 -14.31 18.21 10.95
CA ILE A 160 -13.57 17.83 9.73
C ILE A 160 -12.61 16.70 10.07
N ALA A 161 -12.81 15.52 9.47
CA ALA A 161 -11.86 14.41 9.59
C ALA A 161 -10.65 14.62 8.66
N MET A 162 -9.46 14.54 9.21
CA MET A 162 -8.18 14.70 8.51
C MET A 162 -7.08 13.88 9.21
N ALA A 163 -5.85 13.92 8.73
CA ALA A 163 -4.68 13.38 9.44
C ALA A 163 -3.73 14.53 9.80
N ARG A 164 -3.29 14.58 11.06
CA ARG A 164 -2.37 15.64 11.53
C ARG A 164 -1.03 15.60 10.80
N PHE A 165 -0.38 16.76 10.66
CA PHE A 165 0.92 16.93 10.00
C PHE A 165 0.96 16.29 8.60
N SER A 166 -0.09 16.50 7.82
CA SER A 166 -0.24 15.97 6.44
C SER A 166 -0.86 17.02 5.52
N ALA A 167 -0.83 16.75 4.23
CA ALA A 167 -1.53 17.56 3.23
C ALA A 167 -3.01 17.77 3.60
N THR A 168 -3.66 16.77 4.22
CA THR A 168 -5.08 16.89 4.61
C THR A 168 -5.32 17.91 5.73
N ALA A 169 -4.38 18.04 6.68
CA ALA A 169 -4.47 19.06 7.72
C ALA A 169 -4.19 20.45 7.15
N LEU A 170 -3.12 20.59 6.35
CA LEU A 170 -2.78 21.87 5.69
C LEU A 170 -3.96 22.35 4.83
N LEU A 171 -4.56 21.46 4.03
CA LEU A 171 -5.68 21.81 3.15
C LEU A 171 -6.97 22.12 3.92
N ALA A 172 -7.20 21.47 5.07
CA ALA A 172 -8.32 21.81 5.95
C ALA A 172 -8.14 23.22 6.52
N ASP A 173 -6.92 23.57 7.01
CA ASP A 173 -6.58 24.91 7.48
C ASP A 173 -6.73 25.95 6.37
N TYR A 174 -6.16 25.65 5.19
CA TYR A 174 -6.30 26.54 4.03
C TYR A 174 -7.77 26.82 3.67
N ALA A 175 -8.62 25.79 3.71
CA ALA A 175 -10.05 25.95 3.43
C ALA A 175 -10.71 26.87 4.46
N THR A 176 -10.52 26.62 5.76
CA THR A 176 -11.14 27.41 6.84
C THR A 176 -10.60 28.84 6.88
N ASP A 177 -9.27 29.03 6.70
CA ASP A 177 -8.63 30.34 6.63
C ASP A 177 -9.16 31.18 5.46
N SER A 178 -9.45 30.55 4.31
CA SER A 178 -9.95 31.24 3.11
C SER A 178 -11.28 31.97 3.32
N VAL A 179 -12.05 31.56 4.33
CA VAL A 179 -13.33 32.16 4.70
C VAL A 179 -13.29 32.81 6.09
N LYS A 180 -12.09 32.95 6.68
CA LYS A 180 -11.82 33.58 7.98
C LYS A 180 -12.51 32.88 9.17
N LEU A 181 -12.72 31.56 9.09
CA LEU A 181 -13.08 30.76 10.24
C LEU A 181 -11.86 30.61 11.15
N LYS A 182 -12.05 30.84 12.44
CA LYS A 182 -10.98 30.71 13.43
C LYS A 182 -10.76 29.22 13.76
N PRO A 183 -9.55 28.82 14.22
CA PRO A 183 -9.24 27.44 14.58
C PRO A 183 -10.21 26.82 15.60
N GLU A 184 -10.69 27.60 16.57
CA GLU A 184 -11.64 27.18 17.59
C GLU A 184 -13.08 27.01 17.09
N GLU A 185 -13.39 27.51 15.91
CA GLU A 185 -14.72 27.43 15.29
C GLU A 185 -14.90 26.14 14.47
N VAL A 186 -13.86 25.31 14.31
CA VAL A 186 -13.91 24.08 13.52
C VAL A 186 -13.17 22.94 14.23
N PHE A 187 -13.87 21.83 14.46
CA PHE A 187 -13.29 20.67 15.15
C PHE A 187 -12.55 19.76 14.17
N LYS A 188 -11.21 19.81 14.18
CA LYS A 188 -10.36 18.95 13.33
C LYS A 188 -10.09 17.63 14.03
N VAL A 189 -10.69 16.54 13.53
CA VAL A 189 -10.63 15.20 14.10
C VAL A 189 -9.58 14.38 13.36
N GLN A 190 -8.62 13.83 14.12
CA GLN A 190 -7.57 12.99 13.53
C GLN A 190 -8.06 11.58 13.25
N ILE A 191 -8.17 11.23 11.98
CA ILE A 191 -8.45 9.88 11.49
C ILE A 191 -7.42 9.54 10.42
N ASN A 192 -6.50 8.63 10.71
CA ASN A 192 -5.35 8.36 9.85
C ASN A 192 -5.69 7.48 8.64
N ASP A 193 -6.62 6.55 8.77
CA ASP A 193 -7.08 5.66 7.71
C ASP A 193 -8.08 6.38 6.80
N VAL A 194 -7.77 6.46 5.50
CA VAL A 194 -8.60 7.15 4.51
C VAL A 194 -9.92 6.41 4.23
N ALA A 195 -9.93 5.07 4.31
CA ALA A 195 -11.14 4.28 4.15
C ALA A 195 -12.09 4.48 5.33
N LEU A 196 -11.54 4.54 6.55
CA LEU A 196 -12.32 4.86 7.76
C LEU A 196 -12.91 6.28 7.67
N ARG A 197 -12.14 7.28 7.20
CA ARG A 197 -12.69 8.64 6.97
C ARG A 197 -13.90 8.62 6.04
N LEU A 198 -13.82 7.83 4.94
CA LEU A 198 -14.94 7.67 4.01
C LEU A 198 -16.15 7.03 4.71
N GLN A 199 -15.94 5.95 5.45
CA GLN A 199 -17.02 5.26 6.18
C GLN A 199 -17.72 6.18 7.17
N MET A 200 -16.97 6.93 7.97
CA MET A 200 -17.51 7.89 8.94
C MET A 200 -18.31 9.01 8.24
N LEU A 201 -17.87 9.48 7.08
CA LEU A 201 -18.64 10.43 6.28
C LEU A 201 -19.97 9.82 5.81
N LEU A 202 -19.94 8.60 5.25
CA LEU A 202 -21.13 7.91 4.73
C LEU A 202 -22.11 7.53 5.83
N ASN A 203 -21.63 7.22 7.03
CA ASN A 203 -22.43 6.91 8.23
C ASN A 203 -22.95 8.17 8.92
N ASN A 204 -22.60 9.36 8.48
CA ASN A 204 -22.93 10.65 9.09
C ASN A 204 -22.32 10.87 10.49
N GLU A 205 -21.17 10.29 10.74
CA GLU A 205 -20.38 10.46 11.96
C GLU A 205 -19.45 11.67 11.88
N MET A 206 -19.20 12.19 10.66
CA MET A 206 -18.42 13.40 10.38
C MET A 206 -19.20 14.35 9.50
N ASP A 207 -19.10 15.65 9.76
CA ASP A 207 -19.75 16.68 8.95
C ASP A 207 -19.02 16.88 7.61
N ALA A 208 -17.70 16.80 7.61
CA ALA A 208 -16.85 16.85 6.42
C ALA A 208 -15.57 16.03 6.61
N THR A 209 -14.91 15.70 5.51
CA THR A 209 -13.63 14.98 5.53
C THR A 209 -12.76 15.34 4.35
N MET A 210 -11.43 15.23 4.55
CA MET A 210 -10.44 15.29 3.48
C MET A 210 -10.24 13.89 2.89
N LEU A 211 -10.59 13.70 1.62
CA LEU A 211 -10.44 12.45 0.88
C LEU A 211 -9.57 12.62 -0.36
N THR A 212 -8.91 11.54 -0.78
CA THR A 212 -8.26 11.38 -2.08
C THR A 212 -8.95 10.27 -2.88
N GLU A 213 -8.54 10.03 -4.10
CA GLU A 213 -9.11 8.95 -4.92
C GLU A 213 -8.57 7.56 -4.51
N PRO A 214 -9.39 6.53 -4.58
CA PRO A 214 -10.77 6.45 -5.10
C PRO A 214 -11.87 6.81 -4.08
N GLN A 215 -11.53 7.05 -2.82
CA GLN A 215 -12.49 7.31 -1.74
C GLN A 215 -13.33 8.58 -2.01
N ALA A 216 -12.71 9.61 -2.61
CA ALA A 216 -13.42 10.83 -3.01
C ALA A 216 -14.49 10.52 -4.06
N THR A 217 -14.21 9.67 -5.06
CA THR A 217 -15.21 9.22 -6.03
C THR A 217 -16.35 8.48 -5.34
N THR A 218 -16.06 7.56 -4.41
CA THR A 218 -17.10 6.87 -3.64
C THR A 218 -17.98 7.88 -2.90
N ALA A 219 -17.41 8.85 -2.22
CA ALA A 219 -18.19 9.89 -1.53
C ALA A 219 -19.10 10.64 -2.49
N ARG A 220 -18.63 11.03 -3.68
CA ARG A 220 -19.41 11.76 -4.70
C ARG A 220 -20.56 10.94 -5.27
N ILE A 221 -20.38 9.65 -5.54
CA ILE A 221 -21.48 8.80 -6.04
C ILE A 221 -22.59 8.60 -5.00
N TYR A 222 -22.27 8.75 -3.71
CA TYR A 222 -23.26 8.81 -2.63
C TYR A 222 -23.81 10.22 -2.39
N LYS A 223 -23.57 11.15 -3.34
CA LYS A 223 -24.11 12.53 -3.36
C LYS A 223 -23.65 13.39 -2.19
N ASN A 224 -22.42 13.19 -1.74
CA ASN A 224 -21.75 14.10 -0.83
C ASN A 224 -21.14 15.28 -1.63
N ASP A 225 -21.20 16.49 -1.08
CA ASP A 225 -20.82 17.72 -1.80
C ASP A 225 -19.32 18.02 -1.64
N VAL A 226 -18.65 18.32 -2.77
CA VAL A 226 -17.26 18.77 -2.75
C VAL A 226 -17.23 20.27 -2.44
N LEU A 227 -16.61 20.64 -1.33
CA LEU A 227 -16.46 22.06 -0.92
C LEU A 227 -15.18 22.68 -1.44
N MET A 228 -14.12 21.87 -1.62
CA MET A 228 -12.82 22.33 -2.15
C MET A 228 -12.11 21.16 -2.83
N ASP A 229 -11.37 21.47 -3.91
CA ASP A 229 -10.43 20.56 -4.55
C ASP A 229 -9.03 21.20 -4.57
N SER A 230 -8.01 20.46 -4.19
CA SER A 230 -6.63 20.96 -4.15
C SER A 230 -6.08 21.31 -5.54
N ARG A 231 -6.64 20.70 -6.61
CA ARG A 231 -6.27 21.01 -8.00
C ARG A 231 -6.67 22.42 -8.41
N ASP A 232 -7.87 22.87 -7.98
CA ASP A 232 -8.36 24.22 -8.26
C ASP A 232 -7.53 25.31 -7.53
N LYS A 233 -6.75 24.90 -6.54
CA LYS A 233 -5.85 25.77 -5.79
C LYS A 233 -4.40 25.65 -6.23
N ASP A 234 -4.14 24.86 -7.29
CA ASP A 234 -2.80 24.54 -7.79
C ASP A 234 -1.84 24.07 -6.68
N MET A 235 -2.34 23.24 -5.76
CA MET A 235 -1.59 22.63 -4.66
C MET A 235 -1.34 21.16 -4.96
N ARG A 236 -0.05 20.76 -5.07
CA ARG A 236 0.39 19.41 -5.44
C ARG A 236 1.35 18.88 -4.38
N PHE A 237 0.84 18.09 -3.46
CA PHE A 237 1.64 17.61 -2.31
C PHE A 237 2.06 16.14 -2.39
N GLY A 238 1.56 15.35 -3.35
CA GLY A 238 1.92 13.94 -3.47
C GLY A 238 3.35 13.73 -3.91
N VAL A 239 4.10 12.85 -3.23
CA VAL A 239 5.51 12.58 -3.53
C VAL A 239 5.89 11.13 -3.31
N ILE A 240 6.93 10.71 -4.03
CA ILE A 240 7.70 9.49 -3.80
C ILE A 240 8.93 9.90 -2.97
N ALA A 241 8.97 9.48 -1.72
CA ALA A 241 10.05 9.82 -0.79
C ALA A 241 10.90 8.58 -0.48
N PHE A 242 12.21 8.77 -0.41
CA PHE A 242 13.18 7.77 0.03
C PHE A 242 14.00 8.30 1.20
N ARG A 243 14.41 7.42 2.11
CA ARG A 243 15.42 7.79 3.10
C ARG A 243 16.74 8.07 2.39
N THR A 244 17.35 9.23 2.62
CA THR A 244 18.64 9.60 2.02
C THR A 244 19.69 8.51 2.22
N LYS A 245 19.83 8.01 3.46
CA LYS A 245 20.74 6.90 3.78
C LYS A 245 20.49 5.62 2.97
N ALA A 246 19.26 5.39 2.51
CA ALA A 246 18.97 4.21 1.68
C ALA A 246 19.48 4.37 0.25
N LEU A 247 19.82 5.57 -0.18
CA LEU A 247 20.31 5.87 -1.53
C LEU A 247 21.84 6.04 -1.60
N ASP A 248 22.58 5.92 -0.50
CA ASP A 248 24.03 6.09 -0.47
C ASP A 248 24.78 4.96 -1.17
N ASP A 249 24.23 3.75 -1.14
CA ASP A 249 24.80 2.54 -1.74
C ASP A 249 24.59 2.52 -3.27
N LYS A 250 25.64 2.20 -4.03
CA LYS A 250 25.62 2.09 -5.50
C LYS A 250 24.53 1.13 -6.00
N ARG A 251 24.34 -0.02 -5.35
CA ARG A 251 23.29 -0.99 -5.69
C ARG A 251 21.90 -0.36 -5.51
N ARG A 252 21.67 0.36 -4.40
CA ARG A 252 20.39 1.03 -4.14
C ARG A 252 20.09 2.12 -5.17
N LYS A 253 21.10 2.86 -5.62
CA LYS A 253 20.94 3.84 -6.70
C LYS A 253 20.53 3.16 -8.01
N GLN A 254 21.09 2.00 -8.32
CA GLN A 254 20.69 1.22 -9.49
C GLN A 254 19.26 0.68 -9.34
N GLN A 255 18.89 0.15 -8.17
CA GLN A 255 17.52 -0.30 -7.89
C GLN A 255 16.51 0.85 -8.00
N LEU A 256 16.86 2.06 -7.53
CA LEU A 256 16.04 3.26 -7.70
C LEU A 256 15.82 3.61 -9.17
N GLN A 257 16.86 3.51 -10.01
CA GLN A 257 16.72 3.76 -11.45
C GLN A 257 15.74 2.77 -12.10
N GLU A 258 15.86 1.48 -11.79
CA GLU A 258 14.93 0.46 -12.30
C GLU A 258 13.49 0.65 -11.74
N PHE A 259 13.36 1.09 -10.48
CA PHE A 259 12.07 1.48 -9.91
C PHE A 259 11.42 2.62 -10.68
N LEU A 260 12.16 3.70 -10.94
CA LEU A 260 11.66 4.87 -11.69
C LEU A 260 11.31 4.51 -13.14
N LYS A 261 12.08 3.65 -13.80
CA LYS A 261 11.75 3.15 -15.14
C LYS A 261 10.42 2.40 -15.16
N GLY A 262 10.24 1.46 -14.23
CA GLY A 262 9.00 0.70 -14.11
C GLY A 262 7.79 1.57 -13.75
N TYR A 263 7.98 2.55 -12.85
CA TYR A 263 6.96 3.55 -12.52
C TYR A 263 6.54 4.36 -13.75
N ASN A 264 7.49 4.90 -14.49
CA ASN A 264 7.23 5.71 -15.69
C ASN A 264 6.55 4.88 -16.79
N ALA A 265 7.01 3.65 -17.04
CA ALA A 265 6.38 2.74 -18.00
C ALA A 265 4.92 2.41 -17.59
N ALA A 266 4.65 2.26 -16.30
CA ALA A 266 3.30 2.07 -15.80
C ALA A 266 2.42 3.32 -16.01
N CYS A 267 2.97 4.53 -15.80
CA CYS A 267 2.27 5.78 -16.10
C CYS A 267 1.87 5.85 -17.58
N ASP A 268 2.80 5.54 -18.50
CA ASP A 268 2.52 5.50 -19.94
C ASP A 268 1.44 4.46 -20.29
N THR A 269 1.53 3.28 -19.67
CA THR A 269 0.58 2.19 -19.87
C THR A 269 -0.83 2.60 -19.39
N ILE A 270 -0.94 3.22 -18.21
CA ILE A 270 -2.23 3.71 -17.69
C ILE A 270 -2.78 4.83 -18.56
N ASN A 271 -1.94 5.76 -18.99
CA ASN A 271 -2.37 6.86 -19.86
C ASN A 271 -2.86 6.36 -21.23
N LYS A 272 -2.25 5.28 -21.76
CA LYS A 272 -2.64 4.67 -23.04
C LYS A 272 -3.97 3.94 -22.96
N TYR A 273 -4.19 3.13 -21.94
CA TYR A 273 -5.36 2.23 -21.85
C TYR A 273 -6.48 2.77 -20.95
N GLY A 274 -6.20 3.76 -20.12
CA GLY A 274 -7.14 4.32 -19.14
C GLY A 274 -7.20 3.49 -17.85
N ILE A 275 -7.63 4.14 -16.76
CA ILE A 275 -7.66 3.55 -15.41
C ILE A 275 -8.58 2.32 -15.36
N GLN A 276 -9.72 2.36 -16.07
CA GLN A 276 -10.72 1.29 -16.08
C GLN A 276 -10.18 -0.04 -16.66
N HIS A 277 -9.14 0.02 -17.50
CA HIS A 277 -8.46 -1.17 -18.03
C HIS A 277 -7.84 -2.02 -16.90
N PHE A 278 -7.51 -1.40 -15.78
CA PHE A 278 -6.87 -2.04 -14.63
C PHE A 278 -7.87 -2.40 -13.52
N ALA A 279 -9.13 -2.72 -13.89
CA ALA A 279 -10.20 -3.06 -12.96
C ALA A 279 -9.80 -4.13 -11.93
N SER A 280 -9.17 -5.21 -12.37
CA SER A 280 -8.72 -6.30 -11.48
C SER A 280 -7.69 -5.83 -10.44
N ILE A 281 -6.80 -4.91 -10.82
CA ILE A 281 -5.82 -4.31 -9.90
C ILE A 281 -6.54 -3.42 -8.89
N LEU A 282 -7.50 -2.61 -9.36
CA LEU A 282 -8.29 -1.73 -8.50
C LEU A 282 -9.16 -2.51 -7.52
N GLU A 283 -9.82 -3.58 -7.94
CA GLU A 283 -10.56 -4.49 -7.07
C GLU A 283 -9.65 -5.17 -6.04
N LYS A 284 -8.50 -5.67 -6.49
CA LYS A 284 -7.53 -6.40 -5.65
C LYS A 284 -6.95 -5.53 -4.53
N TYR A 285 -6.45 -4.33 -4.88
CA TYR A 285 -5.67 -3.50 -3.97
C TYR A 285 -6.46 -2.39 -3.29
N TYR A 286 -7.52 -1.87 -3.93
CA TYR A 286 -8.29 -0.72 -3.43
C TYR A 286 -9.66 -1.12 -2.87
N LYS A 287 -10.12 -2.36 -3.13
CA LYS A 287 -11.40 -2.88 -2.65
C LYS A 287 -12.60 -2.03 -3.08
N ILE A 288 -12.53 -1.40 -4.24
CA ILE A 288 -13.61 -0.59 -4.79
C ILE A 288 -14.65 -1.44 -5.53
N ASP A 289 -15.89 -0.97 -5.52
CA ASP A 289 -16.98 -1.59 -6.26
C ASP A 289 -17.04 -1.11 -7.73
N ASN A 290 -17.82 -1.79 -8.55
CA ASN A 290 -18.00 -1.46 -9.98
C ASN A 290 -18.59 -0.06 -10.20
N ARG A 291 -19.37 0.49 -9.26
CA ARG A 291 -19.93 1.84 -9.38
C ARG A 291 -18.83 2.88 -9.23
N THR A 292 -18.00 2.71 -8.21
CA THR A 292 -16.83 3.56 -7.99
C THR A 292 -15.86 3.45 -9.16
N LEU A 293 -15.55 2.22 -9.62
CA LEU A 293 -14.67 2.00 -10.76
C LEU A 293 -15.11 2.76 -12.02
N LYS A 294 -16.40 2.67 -12.39
CA LYS A 294 -16.95 3.38 -13.56
C LYS A 294 -16.97 4.90 -13.41
N ALA A 295 -17.04 5.38 -12.18
CA ALA A 295 -17.12 6.81 -11.86
C ALA A 295 -15.76 7.47 -11.62
N LEU A 296 -14.66 6.69 -11.62
CA LEU A 296 -13.31 7.25 -11.45
C LEU A 296 -13.04 8.32 -12.51
N PRO A 297 -12.46 9.45 -12.11
CA PRO A 297 -12.15 10.53 -13.04
C PRO A 297 -11.05 10.12 -14.01
N LYS A 298 -11.04 10.73 -15.18
CA LYS A 298 -9.88 10.65 -16.08
C LYS A 298 -8.72 11.41 -15.45
N ILE A 299 -7.65 10.69 -15.14
CA ILE A 299 -6.42 11.24 -14.54
C ILE A 299 -5.27 10.92 -15.47
N LYS A 300 -4.44 11.92 -15.75
CA LYS A 300 -3.16 11.73 -16.44
C LYS A 300 -2.10 11.46 -15.38
N PHE A 301 -1.36 10.36 -15.52
CA PHE A 301 -0.22 10.04 -14.68
C PHE A 301 1.04 10.60 -15.32
N GLU A 302 1.77 11.40 -14.57
CA GLU A 302 3.03 12.01 -15.04
C GLU A 302 4.22 11.14 -14.64
N HIS A 303 5.29 11.18 -15.45
CA HIS A 303 6.56 10.56 -15.08
C HIS A 303 7.09 11.18 -13.78
N ALA A 304 7.87 10.40 -13.05
CA ALA A 304 8.47 10.87 -11.81
C ALA A 304 9.41 12.06 -12.09
N THR A 305 9.02 13.23 -11.59
CA THR A 305 9.79 14.48 -11.64
C THR A 305 9.85 15.06 -10.22
N PRO A 306 10.90 15.80 -9.86
CA PRO A 306 10.96 16.44 -8.54
C PRO A 306 9.73 17.27 -8.25
N PRO A 307 9.25 17.32 -6.98
CA PRO A 307 8.13 18.17 -6.59
C PRO A 307 8.49 19.66 -6.77
N ARG A 308 7.46 20.49 -6.95
CA ARG A 308 7.65 21.92 -7.13
C ARG A 308 8.09 22.57 -5.82
N GLN A 309 9.07 23.49 -5.90
CA GLN A 309 9.59 24.18 -4.72
C GLN A 309 8.50 24.95 -3.96
N LYS A 310 7.56 25.58 -4.68
CA LYS A 310 6.46 26.32 -4.04
C LYS A 310 5.58 25.45 -3.13
N ASP A 311 5.40 24.17 -3.43
CA ASP A 311 4.62 23.24 -2.61
C ASP A 311 5.42 22.81 -1.37
N ILE A 312 6.74 22.67 -1.49
CA ILE A 312 7.64 22.45 -0.36
C ILE A 312 7.61 23.66 0.58
N ASP A 313 7.76 24.87 0.03
CA ASP A 313 7.75 26.12 0.80
C ASP A 313 6.40 26.33 1.51
N ALA A 314 5.29 25.99 0.85
CA ALA A 314 3.95 26.05 1.44
C ALA A 314 3.81 25.08 2.63
N ALA A 315 4.34 23.87 2.52
CA ALA A 315 4.35 22.89 3.60
C ALA A 315 5.21 23.35 4.77
N ASP A 316 6.43 23.85 4.51
CA ASP A 316 7.33 24.35 5.55
C ASP A 316 6.75 25.57 6.28
N LYS A 317 6.16 26.50 5.53
CA LYS A 317 5.51 27.68 6.09
C LYS A 317 4.33 27.29 7.01
N TRP A 318 3.56 26.30 6.59
CA TRP A 318 2.43 25.82 7.39
C TRP A 318 2.91 25.08 8.65
N LEU A 319 3.90 24.19 8.53
CA LEU A 319 4.46 23.44 9.67
C LEU A 319 5.07 24.35 10.75
N LYS A 320 5.65 25.50 10.39
CA LYS A 320 6.17 26.48 11.35
C LYS A 320 5.09 27.14 12.22
N ARG A 321 3.81 27.02 11.85
CA ARG A 321 2.67 27.56 12.59
C ARG A 321 2.02 26.55 13.54
N GLN A 322 2.41 25.27 13.44
CA GLN A 322 1.88 24.16 14.24
C GLN A 322 2.72 23.93 15.50
#